data_8db45fddaebf9b0d29e2fabedd2c8448
#
_entry.id   8db45fddaebf9b0d29e2fabedd2c8448
#
_cell.length_a   1.000
_cell.length_b   1.000
_cell.length_c   1.000
_cell.angle_alpha   90.00
_cell.angle_beta   90.00
_cell.angle_gamma   90.00
#
_symmetry.space_group_name_H-M   'P 1'
#
loop_
_entity.id
_entity.type
_entity.pdbx_description
1 polymer ?
#
loop_
_entity_poly.entity_id
_entity_poly.type
_entity_poly.pdbx_seq_one_letter_code
_entity_poly.pdbx_strand_id
1 'polypeptide(L)'
;MRRAAVSVASNIAEGDERDTNRDAIRFLYIAKGSLAEITTQVIIAQEIGYLTQAECDDALTRCDTLGKMLGSLIKSRKPQTPNSPTSNP
;
A
#
# COMPACT_ATOMS: atom_id res chain seq x y z
N MET A 1 14.89 2.03 3.24
CA MET A 1 13.56 2.45 3.73
C MET A 1 13.06 3.74 3.09
N ARG A 2 13.92 4.75 3.02
CA ARG A 2 13.56 6.03 2.39
C ARG A 2 13.09 5.87 0.94
N ARG A 3 13.80 5.07 0.15
CA ARG A 3 13.48 4.84 -1.26
C ARG A 3 12.11 4.19 -1.42
N ALA A 4 11.80 3.19 -0.58
CA ALA A 4 10.51 2.52 -0.63
C ALA A 4 9.38 3.46 -0.20
N ALA A 5 9.61 4.32 0.80
CA ALA A 5 8.61 5.29 1.24
C ALA A 5 8.31 6.30 0.14
N VAL A 6 9.33 6.79 -0.56
CA VAL A 6 9.15 7.69 -1.71
C VAL A 6 8.36 6.99 -2.80
N SER A 7 8.65 5.70 -3.05
CA SER A 7 7.95 4.91 -4.06
C SER A 7 6.46 4.77 -3.74
N VAL A 8 6.10 4.54 -2.47
CA VAL A 8 4.69 4.49 -2.08
C VAL A 8 3.98 5.79 -2.44
N ALA A 9 4.53 6.91 -2.00
CA ALA A 9 3.92 8.22 -2.23
C ALA A 9 3.84 8.56 -3.71
N SER A 10 4.93 8.34 -4.45
CA SER A 10 5.00 8.64 -5.87
C SER A 10 4.00 7.81 -6.68
N ASN A 11 3.84 6.53 -6.35
CA ASN A 11 2.93 5.68 -7.10
C ASN A 11 1.47 5.95 -6.77
N ILE A 12 1.17 6.40 -5.55
CA ILE A 12 -0.19 6.86 -5.23
C ILE A 12 -0.51 8.10 -6.07
N ALA A 13 0.40 9.07 -6.12
CA ALA A 13 0.20 10.30 -6.89
C ALA A 13 0.07 10.00 -8.39
N GLU A 14 0.93 9.13 -8.92
CA GLU A 14 0.85 8.72 -10.32
C GLU A 14 -0.48 8.05 -10.65
N GLY A 15 -0.94 7.16 -9.76
CA GLY A 15 -2.21 6.48 -9.96
C GLY A 15 -3.38 7.43 -9.96
N ASP A 16 -3.34 8.45 -9.10
CA ASP A 16 -4.41 9.45 -9.02
C ASP A 16 -4.54 10.28 -10.30
N GLU A 17 -3.43 10.46 -11.03
CA GLU A 17 -3.40 11.24 -12.26
C GLU A 17 -3.72 10.45 -13.52
N ARG A 18 -3.89 9.14 -13.43
CA ARG A 18 -4.16 8.32 -14.61
C ARG A 18 -5.57 8.51 -15.12
N ASP A 19 -5.71 8.49 -16.44
CA ASP A 19 -7.01 8.66 -17.11
C ASP A 19 -7.90 7.44 -16.97
N THR A 20 -7.32 6.26 -16.82
CA THR A 20 -8.07 5.02 -16.73
C THR A 20 -7.91 4.38 -15.37
N ASN A 21 -8.96 3.70 -14.94
CA ASN A 21 -8.91 2.94 -13.68
C ASN A 21 -7.90 1.80 -13.76
N ARG A 22 -7.74 1.19 -14.92
CA ARG A 22 -6.77 0.12 -15.14
C ARG A 22 -5.35 0.60 -14.83
N ASP A 23 -4.96 1.75 -15.35
CA ASP A 23 -3.63 2.31 -15.11
C ASP A 23 -3.47 2.78 -13.66
N ALA A 24 -4.53 3.38 -13.10
CA ALA A 24 -4.52 3.80 -11.70
C ALA A 24 -4.28 2.60 -10.78
N ILE A 25 -4.99 1.50 -11.01
CA ILE A 25 -4.85 0.27 -10.23
C ILE A 25 -3.42 -0.28 -10.31
N ARG A 26 -2.82 -0.24 -11.48
CA ARG A 26 -1.44 -0.70 -11.67
C ARG A 26 -0.47 0.06 -10.74
N PHE A 27 -0.58 1.38 -10.70
CA PHE A 27 0.28 2.19 -9.85
C PHE A 27 0.01 1.95 -8.36
N LEU A 28 -1.25 1.74 -8.00
CA LEU A 28 -1.62 1.44 -6.62
C LEU A 28 -1.06 0.07 -6.17
N TYR A 29 -1.03 -0.92 -7.05
CA TYR A 29 -0.39 -2.20 -6.74
C TYR A 29 1.13 -2.06 -6.59
N ILE A 30 1.77 -1.19 -7.37
CA ILE A 30 3.20 -0.90 -7.19
C ILE A 30 3.42 -0.28 -5.81
N ALA A 31 2.57 0.68 -5.41
CA ALA A 31 2.65 1.29 -4.09
C ALA A 31 2.49 0.24 -2.99
N LYS A 32 1.58 -0.70 -3.16
CA LYS A 32 1.35 -1.78 -2.20
C LYS A 32 2.58 -2.67 -2.06
N GLY A 33 3.25 -2.98 -3.16
CA GLY A 33 4.50 -3.73 -3.14
C GLY A 33 5.61 -2.99 -2.40
N SER A 34 5.73 -1.68 -2.63
CA SER A 34 6.70 -0.85 -1.92
C SER A 34 6.42 -0.79 -0.42
N LEU A 35 5.15 -0.78 -0.04
CA LEU A 35 4.75 -0.82 1.36
C LEU A 35 5.15 -2.14 2.02
N ALA A 36 4.98 -3.25 1.32
CA ALA A 36 5.41 -4.57 1.81
C ALA A 36 6.94 -4.59 2.03
N GLU A 37 7.69 -3.94 1.15
CA GLU A 37 9.14 -3.79 1.32
C GLU A 37 9.48 -3.02 2.61
N ILE A 38 8.77 -1.92 2.87
CA ILE A 38 8.96 -1.15 4.10
C ILE A 38 8.68 -2.01 5.33
N THR A 39 7.60 -2.77 5.31
CA THR A 39 7.22 -3.66 6.41
C THR A 39 8.36 -4.63 6.73
N THR A 40 8.92 -5.25 5.69
CA THR A 40 10.05 -6.17 5.85
C THR A 40 11.27 -5.46 6.43
N GLN A 41 11.59 -4.26 5.92
CA GLN A 41 12.74 -3.49 6.38
C GLN A 41 12.59 -3.06 7.85
N VAL A 42 11.37 -2.72 8.27
CA VAL A 42 11.09 -2.38 9.68
C VAL A 42 11.37 -3.57 10.59
N ILE A 43 10.91 -4.76 10.21
CA ILE A 43 11.13 -5.98 10.99
C ILE A 43 12.62 -6.27 11.09
N ILE A 44 13.35 -6.19 9.99
CA ILE A 44 14.81 -6.42 9.98
C ILE A 44 15.51 -5.39 10.87
N ALA A 45 15.14 -4.11 10.76
CA ALA A 45 15.74 -3.05 11.54
C ALA A 45 15.57 -3.28 13.06
N GLN A 46 14.42 -3.80 13.46
CA GLN A 46 14.18 -4.14 14.85
C GLN A 46 15.06 -5.32 15.28
N GLU A 47 15.17 -6.36 14.46
CA GLU A 47 15.96 -7.53 14.80
C GLU A 47 17.45 -7.25 14.93
N ILE A 48 17.99 -6.32 14.13
CA ILE A 48 19.41 -5.94 14.22
C ILE A 48 19.65 -4.79 15.21
N GLY A 49 18.63 -4.36 15.93
CA GLY A 49 18.76 -3.40 17.02
C GLY A 49 18.70 -1.93 16.63
N TYR A 50 18.34 -1.60 15.40
CA TYR A 50 18.19 -0.21 14.96
C TYR A 50 16.88 0.42 15.44
N LEU A 51 15.87 -0.40 15.71
CA LEU A 51 14.60 0.06 16.23
C LEU A 51 14.30 -0.70 17.51
N THR A 52 13.67 -0.02 18.47
CA THR A 52 13.12 -0.69 19.63
C THR A 52 11.86 -1.46 19.24
N GLN A 53 11.42 -2.37 20.09
CA GLN A 53 10.17 -3.10 19.86
C GLN A 53 8.99 -2.13 19.73
N ALA A 54 8.95 -1.09 20.58
CA ALA A 54 7.87 -0.10 20.53
C ALA A 54 7.86 0.67 19.22
N GLU A 55 9.05 1.07 18.73
CA GLU A 55 9.17 1.75 17.44
C GLU A 55 8.74 0.86 16.29
N CYS A 56 9.13 -0.42 16.35
CA CYS A 56 8.72 -1.41 15.34
C CYS A 56 7.22 -1.59 15.33
N ASP A 57 6.60 -1.76 16.49
CA ASP A 57 5.16 -1.95 16.62
C ASP A 57 4.39 -0.75 16.06
N ASP A 58 4.84 0.47 16.36
CA ASP A 58 4.23 1.69 15.84
C ASP A 58 4.33 1.75 14.31
N ALA A 59 5.51 1.47 13.77
CA ALA A 59 5.73 1.49 12.33
C ALA A 59 4.87 0.44 11.62
N LEU A 60 4.78 -0.76 12.17
CA LEU A 60 3.97 -1.83 11.57
C LEU A 60 2.48 -1.49 11.61
N THR A 61 2.02 -0.85 12.68
CA THR A 61 0.63 -0.38 12.77
C THR A 61 0.33 0.64 11.66
N ARG A 62 1.26 1.57 11.43
CA ARG A 62 1.11 2.57 10.35
C ARG A 62 1.13 1.92 8.97
N CYS A 63 1.98 0.93 8.76
CA CYS A 63 2.02 0.16 7.52
C CYS A 63 0.71 -0.57 7.27
N ASP A 64 0.15 -1.17 8.31
CA ASP A 64 -1.14 -1.88 8.21
C ASP A 64 -2.26 -0.91 7.81
N THR A 65 -2.32 0.25 8.43
CA THR A 65 -3.29 1.29 8.10
C THR A 65 -3.18 1.72 6.65
N LEU A 66 -1.95 2.00 6.18
CA LEU A 66 -1.72 2.37 4.79
C LEU A 66 -2.11 1.26 3.83
N GLY A 67 -1.81 0.00 4.19
CA GLY A 67 -2.19 -1.15 3.37
C GLY A 67 -3.69 -1.26 3.19
N LYS A 68 -4.45 -1.02 4.25
CA LYS A 68 -5.91 -1.02 4.19
C LYS A 68 -6.43 0.12 3.31
N MET A 69 -5.83 1.31 3.42
CA MET A 69 -6.19 2.45 2.59
C MET A 69 -5.92 2.17 1.12
N LEU A 70 -4.76 1.60 0.79
CA LEU A 70 -4.42 1.22 -0.58
C LEU A 70 -5.40 0.17 -1.11
N GLY A 71 -5.74 -0.82 -0.30
CA GLY A 71 -6.73 -1.83 -0.67
C GLY A 71 -8.08 -1.21 -1.00
N SER A 72 -8.53 -0.23 -0.21
CA SER A 72 -9.78 0.48 -0.45
C SER A 72 -9.72 1.30 -1.73
N LEU A 73 -8.60 1.99 -1.99
CA LEU A 73 -8.42 2.75 -3.23
C LEU A 73 -8.45 1.84 -4.44
N ILE A 74 -7.76 0.71 -4.39
CA ILE A 74 -7.77 -0.26 -5.48
C ILE A 74 -9.19 -0.75 -5.75
N LYS A 75 -9.91 -1.11 -4.68
CA LYS A 75 -11.28 -1.60 -4.79
C LYS A 75 -12.19 -0.54 -5.41
N SER A 76 -12.03 0.72 -5.03
CA SER A 76 -12.86 1.81 -5.55
C SER A 76 -12.64 2.07 -7.04
N ARG A 77 -11.48 1.69 -7.56
CA ARG A 77 -11.13 1.88 -8.97
C ARG A 77 -11.46 0.67 -9.84
N LYS A 78 -11.77 -0.48 -9.24
CA LYS A 78 -12.14 -1.65 -10.03
C LYS A 78 -13.51 -1.47 -10.64
N PRO A 79 -13.68 -1.84 -11.92
CA PRO A 79 -14.99 -1.73 -12.54
C PRO A 79 -15.98 -2.65 -11.84
N GLN A 80 -17.22 -2.15 -11.67
CA GLN A 80 -18.31 -2.93 -11.11
C GLN A 80 -19.19 -3.40 -12.25
N THR A 81 -19.46 -4.70 -12.28
CA THR A 81 -20.36 -5.28 -13.26
C THR A 81 -21.66 -5.69 -12.56
N PRO A 82 -22.80 -5.61 -13.25
CA PRO A 82 -24.07 -6.00 -12.65
C PRO A 82 -24.11 -7.43 -12.16
N ASN A 83 -23.29 -8.30 -12.75
CA ASN A 83 -23.26 -9.73 -12.42
C ASN A 83 -22.10 -10.11 -11.52
N SER A 84 -21.39 -9.13 -10.98
CA SER A 84 -20.27 -9.42 -10.11
C SER A 84 -20.75 -10.02 -8.80
N PRO A 85 -20.20 -11.16 -8.34
CA PRO A 85 -20.56 -11.73 -7.05
C PRO A 85 -20.29 -10.79 -5.89
N THR A 86 -19.34 -9.89 -6.04
CA THR A 86 -18.99 -8.93 -4.98
C THR A 86 -20.01 -7.82 -4.83
N SER A 87 -20.86 -7.59 -5.83
CA SER A 87 -21.93 -6.60 -5.73
C SER A 87 -23.12 -7.14 -4.95
N ASN A 88 -23.15 -8.42 -4.68
CA ASN A 88 -24.20 -9.06 -3.88
C ASN A 88 -23.63 -9.41 -2.51
N PRO A 89 -24.08 -8.73 -1.48
CA PRO A 89 -23.64 -9.04 -0.11
C PRO A 89 -24.00 -10.45 0.28
#